data_225f50c28a7df3b95a2ec3c3c8951bbf
#
_entry.id   225f50c28a7df3b95a2ec3c3c8951bbf
#
_cell.length_a   1.000
_cell.length_b   1.000
_cell.length_c   1.000
_cell.angle_alpha   90.00
_cell.angle_beta   90.00
_cell.angle_gamma   90.00
#
_symmetry.space_group_name_H-M   'P 1'
#
loop_
_entity.id
_entity.type
_entity.pdbx_description
1 polymer ?
#
loop_
_entity_poly.entity_id
_entity_poly.type
_entity_poly.pdbx_seq_one_letter_code
_entity_poly.pdbx_strand_id
1 'polypeptide(L)'
;MSRAASFPEIVFTTPRNLPDPRKLRGRVAVVDIAFAADGMGTPFAETTGAFIRELGGRLAAWVDHHDHERHADFAADARFSLATKAEHGACPEMVTPDVVRNAGPVDTIVAHVDLDGLYAAVKWILGGNEPYAGADDDARAVDTRIGTPGPIGTMLDKALRAHFRDEGLKHRMVRWLVDGMKDKPLGREIAEAAADFDRMAAETQRLASLYERRGKAVYVDAGAHARSPFDKTMLLLEGQKRAPVAIVRDAGMITLAAAFDSGIDFVKLLDLGGGMPTRVSIKEARLDEALQKLNG
;
A
#
# COMPACT_ATOMS: atom_id res chain seq x y z
N MET A 1 -26.51 30.24 -1.59
CA MET A 1 -26.22 29.20 -2.60
C MET A 1 -25.15 28.29 -2.01
N SER A 2 -25.53 27.12 -1.51
CA SER A 2 -24.60 26.11 -1.02
C SER A 2 -23.77 25.62 -2.21
N ARG A 3 -22.46 25.86 -2.18
CA ARG A 3 -21.50 25.19 -3.07
C ARG A 3 -21.68 23.70 -2.80
N ALA A 4 -22.18 22.94 -3.77
CA ALA A 4 -22.13 21.50 -3.70
C ALA A 4 -20.67 21.15 -3.35
N ALA A 5 -20.45 20.49 -2.21
CA ALA A 5 -19.13 20.11 -1.79
C ALA A 5 -18.58 19.19 -2.88
N SER A 6 -17.71 19.74 -3.75
CA SER A 6 -16.98 18.90 -4.69
C SER A 6 -16.05 18.02 -3.84
N PHE A 7 -16.08 16.73 -4.09
CA PHE A 7 -15.12 15.81 -3.49
C PHE A 7 -13.69 16.34 -3.73
N PRO A 8 -12.78 16.17 -2.76
CA PRO A 8 -11.37 16.46 -2.99
C PRO A 8 -10.86 15.65 -4.18
N GLU A 9 -9.94 16.20 -4.93
CA GLU A 9 -9.21 15.45 -5.95
C GLU A 9 -8.42 14.34 -5.28
N ILE A 10 -8.42 13.13 -5.84
CA ILE A 10 -7.64 12.03 -5.31
C ILE A 10 -6.52 11.72 -6.28
N VAL A 11 -5.30 11.63 -5.77
CA VAL A 11 -4.10 11.27 -6.52
C VAL A 11 -3.55 9.98 -5.92
N PHE A 12 -3.71 8.87 -6.64
CA PHE A 12 -3.12 7.60 -6.24
C PHE A 12 -1.66 7.53 -6.65
N THR A 13 -0.81 7.12 -5.72
CA THR A 13 0.64 7.08 -5.94
C THR A 13 1.33 6.05 -5.05
N THR A 14 2.66 6.01 -5.13
CA THR A 14 3.50 5.17 -4.26
C THR A 14 4.57 6.04 -3.60
N PRO A 15 5.19 5.59 -2.51
CA PRO A 15 6.27 6.33 -1.84
C PRO A 15 7.44 6.73 -2.76
N ARG A 16 7.66 5.97 -3.84
CA ARG A 16 8.73 6.21 -4.81
C ARG A 16 8.37 7.19 -5.93
N ASN A 17 7.08 7.45 -6.12
CA ASN A 17 6.57 8.24 -7.25
C ASN A 17 5.62 9.33 -6.77
N LEU A 18 6.01 10.06 -5.70
CA LEU A 18 5.20 11.17 -5.19
C LEU A 18 4.92 12.19 -6.31
N PRO A 19 3.70 12.74 -6.38
CA PRO A 19 3.35 13.73 -7.38
C PRO A 19 4.14 15.03 -7.14
N ASP A 20 4.28 15.85 -8.18
CA ASP A 20 4.83 17.19 -8.04
C ASP A 20 3.91 18.04 -7.13
N PRO A 21 4.37 18.49 -5.95
CA PRO A 21 3.53 19.25 -5.01
C PRO A 21 2.92 20.50 -5.60
N ARG A 22 3.57 21.13 -6.59
CA ARG A 22 3.09 22.36 -7.27
C ARG A 22 1.84 22.11 -8.13
N LYS A 23 1.62 20.86 -8.54
CA LYS A 23 0.44 20.45 -9.35
C LYS A 23 -0.75 20.06 -8.50
N LEU A 24 -0.55 19.81 -7.20
CA LEU A 24 -1.64 19.50 -6.28
C LEU A 24 -2.44 20.76 -5.94
N ARG A 25 -3.76 20.59 -5.89
CA ARG A 25 -4.67 21.72 -5.61
C ARG A 25 -4.77 21.97 -4.10
N GLY A 26 -4.73 23.22 -3.72
CA GLY A 26 -5.07 23.73 -2.39
C GLY A 26 -4.39 23.01 -1.23
N ARG A 27 -5.18 22.68 -0.21
CA ARG A 27 -4.72 21.93 0.97
C ARG A 27 -4.72 20.44 0.70
N VAL A 28 -3.70 19.74 1.19
CA VAL A 28 -3.41 18.34 0.85
C VAL A 28 -3.42 17.48 2.09
N ALA A 29 -4.19 16.39 2.08
CA ALA A 29 -4.03 15.26 3.00
C ALA A 29 -3.26 14.15 2.30
N VAL A 30 -2.38 13.48 3.03
CA VAL A 30 -1.63 12.30 2.58
C VAL A 30 -2.02 11.13 3.45
N VAL A 31 -2.45 10.02 2.85
CA VAL A 31 -2.90 8.83 3.57
C VAL A 31 -2.21 7.58 3.01
N ASP A 32 -1.74 6.71 3.89
CA ASP A 32 -1.10 5.43 3.56
C ASP A 32 0.12 5.56 2.64
N ILE A 33 0.86 6.63 2.75
CA ILE A 33 2.12 6.81 2.03
C ILE A 33 3.27 6.71 3.00
N ALA A 34 3.98 5.59 2.96
CA ALA A 34 5.19 5.39 3.73
C ALA A 34 6.25 6.46 3.42
N PHE A 35 7.01 6.85 4.42
CA PHE A 35 8.19 7.68 4.19
C PHE A 35 9.19 6.92 3.33
N ALA A 36 9.82 7.59 2.38
CA ALA A 36 10.89 7.00 1.58
C ALA A 36 12.08 6.66 2.48
N ALA A 37 12.56 5.41 2.40
CA ALA A 37 13.62 4.91 3.27
C ALA A 37 14.97 4.90 2.54
N ASP A 38 15.99 5.38 3.22
CA ASP A 38 17.37 5.28 2.76
C ASP A 38 17.72 3.79 2.54
N GLY A 39 18.43 3.47 1.47
CA GLY A 39 18.74 2.07 1.12
C GLY A 39 17.65 1.31 0.35
N MET A 40 16.42 1.83 0.25
CA MET A 40 15.33 1.24 -0.54
C MET A 40 15.09 1.91 -1.90
N GLY A 41 15.95 2.82 -2.31
CA GLY A 41 15.87 3.51 -3.60
C GLY A 41 16.21 4.99 -3.49
N THR A 42 15.22 5.86 -3.34
CA THR A 42 15.42 7.31 -3.20
C THR A 42 15.48 7.69 -1.73
N PRO A 43 16.48 8.50 -1.30
CA PRO A 43 16.61 8.91 0.09
C PRO A 43 15.39 9.71 0.59
N PHE A 44 15.11 9.60 1.90
CA PHE A 44 14.06 10.37 2.55
C PHE A 44 14.17 11.88 2.25
N ALA A 45 15.36 12.45 2.39
CA ALA A 45 15.60 13.88 2.23
C ALA A 45 15.23 14.43 0.84
N GLU A 46 15.41 13.61 -0.20
CA GLU A 46 15.19 13.98 -1.60
C GLU A 46 13.76 13.66 -2.07
N THR A 47 13.04 12.79 -1.36
CA THR A 47 11.70 12.33 -1.72
C THR A 47 10.67 12.88 -0.74
N THR A 48 10.37 12.15 0.33
CA THR A 48 9.35 12.53 1.32
C THR A 48 9.66 13.88 1.98
N GLY A 49 10.89 14.08 2.40
CA GLY A 49 11.32 15.33 3.03
C GLY A 49 11.20 16.54 2.08
N ALA A 50 11.55 16.36 0.81
CA ALA A 50 11.38 17.40 -0.20
C ALA A 50 9.89 17.70 -0.45
N PHE A 51 9.07 16.67 -0.56
CA PHE A 51 7.62 16.77 -0.76
C PHE A 51 6.94 17.53 0.40
N ILE A 52 7.27 17.18 1.66
CA ILE A 52 6.77 17.85 2.86
C ILE A 52 7.17 19.33 2.87
N ARG A 53 8.46 19.63 2.60
CA ARG A 53 8.95 21.01 2.56
C ARG A 53 8.25 21.85 1.48
N GLU A 54 8.05 21.28 0.30
CA GLU A 54 7.45 22.02 -0.83
C GLU A 54 5.93 22.22 -0.64
N LEU A 55 5.23 21.30 0.01
CA LEU A 55 3.83 21.52 0.44
C LEU A 55 3.75 22.60 1.52
N GLY A 56 4.69 22.63 2.46
CA GLY A 56 4.73 23.62 3.54
C GLY A 56 3.40 23.71 4.29
N GLY A 57 2.82 24.91 4.35
CA GLY A 57 1.53 25.16 5.01
C GLY A 57 0.31 24.57 4.29
N ARG A 58 0.45 24.04 3.08
CA ARG A 58 -0.63 23.35 2.37
C ARG A 58 -0.80 21.90 2.83
N LEU A 59 0.20 21.29 3.46
CA LEU A 59 0.05 19.99 4.08
C LEU A 59 -0.92 20.10 5.26
N ALA A 60 -2.09 19.49 5.13
CA ALA A 60 -3.13 19.49 6.14
C ALA A 60 -3.01 18.31 7.11
N ALA A 61 -2.67 17.12 6.58
CA ALA A 61 -2.40 15.95 7.37
C ALA A 61 -1.52 14.95 6.61
N TRP A 62 -0.79 14.12 7.37
CA TRP A 62 -0.12 12.91 6.92
C TRP A 62 -0.48 11.78 7.87
N VAL A 63 -1.20 10.76 7.37
CA VAL A 63 -1.62 9.60 8.16
C VAL A 63 -0.98 8.36 7.56
N ASP A 64 -0.15 7.67 8.35
CA ASP A 64 0.59 6.51 7.87
C ASP A 64 0.92 5.53 9.00
N HIS A 65 0.95 4.24 8.69
CA HIS A 65 1.23 3.17 9.65
C HIS A 65 2.47 2.35 9.30
N HIS A 66 3.28 2.79 8.38
CA HIS A 66 4.51 2.12 8.02
C HIS A 66 5.64 2.50 8.97
N ASP A 67 6.45 1.51 9.39
CA ASP A 67 7.60 1.76 10.27
C ASP A 67 8.64 2.64 9.58
N HIS A 68 9.08 3.71 10.28
CA HIS A 68 10.16 4.56 9.79
C HIS A 68 10.90 5.29 10.92
N GLU A 69 12.23 5.32 10.86
CA GLU A 69 13.07 5.96 11.88
C GLU A 69 12.81 7.48 12.04
N ARG A 70 12.38 8.14 10.97
CA ARG A 70 12.10 9.57 10.93
C ARG A 70 10.75 9.97 11.51
N HIS A 71 9.92 9.03 11.98
CA HIS A 71 8.64 9.37 12.62
C HIS A 71 8.85 10.27 13.83
N ALA A 72 9.93 10.06 14.58
CA ALA A 72 10.28 10.88 15.75
C ALA A 72 10.50 12.37 15.39
N ASP A 73 10.97 12.68 14.19
CA ASP A 73 11.21 14.06 13.75
C ASP A 73 9.91 14.86 13.60
N PHE A 74 8.76 14.18 13.45
CA PHE A 74 7.43 14.76 13.24
C PHE A 74 6.48 14.58 14.42
N ALA A 75 6.91 13.95 15.51
CA ALA A 75 6.05 13.63 16.66
C ALA A 75 5.41 14.87 17.33
N ALA A 76 6.03 16.06 17.23
CA ALA A 76 5.51 17.29 17.77
C ALA A 76 4.61 18.08 16.79
N ASP A 77 4.50 17.66 15.55
CA ASP A 77 3.68 18.32 14.53
C ASP A 77 2.31 17.66 14.43
N ALA A 78 1.27 18.35 14.89
CA ALA A 78 -0.11 17.83 14.94
C ALA A 78 -0.71 17.46 13.57
N ARG A 79 -0.04 17.79 12.47
CA ARG A 79 -0.45 17.37 11.12
C ARG A 79 -0.10 15.90 10.85
N PHE A 80 0.79 15.30 11.63
CA PHE A 80 1.26 13.94 11.42
C PHE A 80 0.60 12.97 12.42
N SER A 81 -0.06 11.97 11.88
CA SER A 81 -0.56 10.80 12.61
C SER A 81 0.22 9.60 12.10
N LEU A 82 1.33 9.29 12.77
CA LEU A 82 2.27 8.26 12.35
C LEU A 82 2.28 7.14 13.39
N ALA A 83 2.18 5.92 12.93
CA ALA A 83 2.22 4.71 13.75
C ALA A 83 3.10 3.65 13.08
N THR A 84 3.18 2.48 13.70
CA THR A 84 3.82 1.30 13.14
C THR A 84 2.78 0.29 12.70
N LYS A 85 3.16 -0.64 11.82
CA LYS A 85 2.33 -1.78 11.43
C LYS A 85 1.91 -2.65 12.63
N ALA A 86 2.71 -2.68 13.69
CA ALA A 86 2.38 -3.41 14.91
C ALA A 86 1.27 -2.73 15.73
N GLU A 87 1.16 -1.41 15.66
CA GLU A 87 0.14 -0.63 16.36
C GLU A 87 -1.17 -0.59 15.58
N HIS A 88 -1.08 -0.40 14.25
CA HIS A 88 -2.24 -0.38 13.34
C HIS A 88 -1.97 -1.26 12.13
N GLY A 89 -2.76 -2.33 11.99
CA GLY A 89 -2.63 -3.28 10.90
C GLY A 89 -3.02 -2.71 9.53
N ALA A 90 -3.79 -1.60 9.50
CA ALA A 90 -4.20 -0.91 8.30
C ALA A 90 -4.34 0.61 8.52
N CYS A 91 -3.96 1.43 7.55
CA CYS A 91 -4.00 2.89 7.65
C CYS A 91 -5.43 3.46 7.84
N PRO A 92 -6.52 2.91 7.24
CA PRO A 92 -7.87 3.41 7.50
C PRO A 92 -8.25 3.41 8.98
N GLU A 93 -7.71 2.51 9.81
CA GLU A 93 -7.94 2.52 11.26
C GLU A 93 -7.55 3.85 11.93
N MET A 94 -6.55 4.52 11.38
CA MET A 94 -6.02 5.79 11.87
C MET A 94 -6.78 7.01 11.32
N VAL A 95 -7.54 6.86 10.22
CA VAL A 95 -8.38 7.92 9.65
C VAL A 95 -9.67 8.04 10.44
N THR A 96 -9.59 8.68 11.60
CA THR A 96 -10.70 8.86 12.52
C THR A 96 -11.45 10.19 12.28
N PRO A 97 -12.69 10.35 12.79
CA PRO A 97 -13.41 11.62 12.74
C PRO A 97 -12.64 12.78 13.35
N ASP A 98 -11.84 12.54 14.39
CA ASP A 98 -11.03 13.57 15.04
C ASP A 98 -9.87 14.02 14.14
N VAL A 99 -9.16 13.08 13.51
CA VAL A 99 -8.07 13.38 12.56
C VAL A 99 -8.60 14.23 11.40
N VAL A 100 -9.70 13.81 10.78
CA VAL A 100 -10.29 14.54 9.65
C VAL A 100 -10.78 15.92 10.08
N ARG A 101 -11.43 16.04 11.24
CA ARG A 101 -11.92 17.31 11.76
C ARG A 101 -10.79 18.28 12.10
N ASN A 102 -9.72 17.79 12.73
CA ASN A 102 -8.57 18.60 13.12
C ASN A 102 -7.79 19.10 11.89
N ALA A 103 -7.65 18.28 10.87
CA ALA A 103 -7.05 18.67 9.60
C ALA A 103 -7.89 19.74 8.87
N GLY A 104 -9.22 19.74 9.06
CA GLY A 104 -10.15 20.61 8.36
C GLY A 104 -10.29 20.28 6.86
N PRO A 105 -10.98 21.14 6.08
CA PRO A 105 -11.20 20.89 4.65
C PRO A 105 -9.90 20.76 3.86
N VAL A 106 -9.87 19.79 2.93
CA VAL A 106 -8.76 19.59 1.98
C VAL A 106 -9.29 19.62 0.55
N ASP A 107 -8.43 20.01 -0.39
CA ASP A 107 -8.75 20.09 -1.81
C ASP A 107 -8.20 18.87 -2.57
N THR A 108 -7.16 18.23 -2.01
CA THR A 108 -6.51 17.05 -2.60
C THR A 108 -6.22 16.01 -1.51
N ILE A 109 -6.44 14.74 -1.85
CA ILE A 109 -5.99 13.57 -1.08
C ILE A 109 -4.95 12.83 -1.92
N VAL A 110 -3.76 12.63 -1.37
CA VAL A 110 -2.72 11.76 -1.94
C VAL A 110 -2.79 10.43 -1.20
N ALA A 111 -3.07 9.35 -1.91
CA ALA A 111 -3.31 8.03 -1.33
C ALA A 111 -2.46 6.96 -1.99
N HIS A 112 -2.14 5.89 -1.25
CA HIS A 112 -1.50 4.71 -1.83
C HIS A 112 -2.43 3.99 -2.82
N VAL A 113 -1.83 3.23 -3.74
CA VAL A 113 -2.54 2.62 -4.89
C VAL A 113 -3.30 1.33 -4.55
N ASP A 114 -3.15 0.78 -3.36
CA ASP A 114 -3.76 -0.47 -2.91
C ASP A 114 -5.08 -0.27 -2.15
N LEU A 115 -5.61 -1.35 -1.56
CA LEU A 115 -6.91 -1.32 -0.87
C LEU A 115 -6.85 -0.43 0.37
N ASP A 116 -5.72 -0.45 1.08
CA ASP A 116 -5.50 0.29 2.29
C ASP A 116 -5.56 1.80 2.04
N GLY A 117 -4.77 2.29 1.09
CA GLY A 117 -4.79 3.69 0.67
C GLY A 117 -6.14 4.11 0.08
N LEU A 118 -6.81 3.24 -0.69
CA LEU A 118 -8.14 3.52 -1.23
C LEU A 118 -9.17 3.69 -0.11
N TYR A 119 -9.18 2.80 0.90
CA TYR A 119 -10.11 2.90 2.03
C TYR A 119 -9.78 4.10 2.92
N ALA A 120 -8.51 4.43 3.14
CA ALA A 120 -8.11 5.63 3.86
C ALA A 120 -8.63 6.90 3.17
N ALA A 121 -8.54 6.98 1.84
CA ALA A 121 -9.10 8.10 1.07
C ALA A 121 -10.64 8.15 1.17
N VAL A 122 -11.33 7.02 1.08
CA VAL A 122 -12.80 6.94 1.24
C VAL A 122 -13.22 7.40 2.64
N LYS A 123 -12.56 6.90 3.69
CA LYS A 123 -12.85 7.31 5.07
C LYS A 123 -12.61 8.79 5.28
N TRP A 124 -11.56 9.35 4.67
CA TRP A 124 -11.33 10.80 4.71
C TRP A 124 -12.53 11.58 4.16
N ILE A 125 -13.04 11.18 2.99
CA ILE A 125 -14.21 11.80 2.35
C ILE A 125 -15.47 11.64 3.20
N LEU A 126 -15.62 10.50 3.87
CA LEU A 126 -16.75 10.18 4.77
C LEU A 126 -16.57 10.77 6.20
N GLY A 127 -15.61 11.69 6.38
CA GLY A 127 -15.38 12.35 7.67
C GLY A 127 -14.84 11.43 8.76
N GLY A 128 -14.11 10.39 8.40
CA GLY A 128 -13.53 9.40 9.30
C GLY A 128 -14.42 8.19 9.57
N ASN A 129 -15.55 8.04 8.87
CA ASN A 129 -16.46 6.91 9.02
C ASN A 129 -16.18 5.84 7.97
N GLU A 130 -16.35 4.57 8.35
CA GLU A 130 -16.26 3.45 7.43
C GLU A 130 -17.33 3.52 6.32
N PRO A 131 -17.00 3.13 5.07
CA PRO A 131 -18.00 3.06 3.99
C PRO A 131 -19.04 1.95 4.20
N TYR A 132 -18.71 0.94 4.96
CA TYR A 132 -19.59 -0.13 5.46
C TYR A 132 -18.98 -0.75 6.72
N ALA A 133 -19.79 -1.39 7.54
CA ALA A 133 -19.33 -2.02 8.78
C ALA A 133 -18.31 -3.14 8.48
N GLY A 134 -17.10 -3.02 9.03
CA GLY A 134 -16.00 -3.96 8.85
C GLY A 134 -15.06 -3.64 7.68
N ALA A 135 -15.13 -2.44 7.10
CA ALA A 135 -14.20 -2.02 6.05
C ALA A 135 -12.75 -1.92 6.56
N ASP A 136 -12.55 -1.48 7.79
CA ASP A 136 -11.23 -1.44 8.43
C ASP A 136 -10.68 -2.86 8.66
N ASP A 137 -11.53 -3.82 9.04
CA ASP A 137 -11.14 -5.23 9.18
C ASP A 137 -10.77 -5.86 7.84
N ASP A 138 -11.50 -5.52 6.77
CA ASP A 138 -11.16 -5.94 5.40
C ASP A 138 -9.79 -5.41 4.98
N ALA A 139 -9.52 -4.12 5.22
CA ALA A 139 -8.22 -3.51 4.93
C ALA A 139 -7.10 -4.20 5.71
N ARG A 140 -7.30 -4.41 7.02
CA ARG A 140 -6.34 -5.09 7.89
C ARG A 140 -6.06 -6.52 7.41
N ALA A 141 -7.10 -7.29 7.07
CA ALA A 141 -6.93 -8.66 6.59
C ALA A 141 -6.16 -8.72 5.26
N VAL A 142 -6.41 -7.76 4.36
CA VAL A 142 -5.69 -7.67 3.08
C VAL A 142 -4.24 -7.25 3.29
N ASP A 143 -3.96 -6.26 4.12
CA ASP A 143 -2.62 -5.72 4.27
C ASP A 143 -1.70 -6.62 5.12
N THR A 144 -2.16 -7.09 6.28
CA THR A 144 -1.38 -7.99 7.16
C THR A 144 -1.34 -9.43 6.68
N ARG A 145 -2.30 -9.85 5.85
CA ARG A 145 -2.52 -11.26 5.46
C ARG A 145 -2.95 -12.15 6.64
N ILE A 146 -3.46 -11.55 7.70
CA ILE A 146 -4.01 -12.25 8.87
C ILE A 146 -5.54 -12.12 8.83
N GLY A 147 -6.25 -13.23 8.88
CA GLY A 147 -7.70 -13.28 8.72
C GLY A 147 -8.13 -13.40 7.26
N THR A 148 -9.42 -13.18 7.01
CA THR A 148 -10.04 -13.27 5.69
C THR A 148 -10.91 -12.03 5.48
N PRO A 149 -10.66 -11.24 4.43
CA PRO A 149 -11.52 -10.11 4.14
C PRO A 149 -12.91 -10.57 3.72
N GLY A 150 -13.92 -9.76 3.99
CA GLY A 150 -15.29 -9.99 3.55
C GLY A 150 -15.44 -9.92 2.02
N PRO A 151 -16.65 -10.18 1.50
CA PRO A 151 -16.89 -10.24 0.05
C PRO A 151 -16.57 -8.93 -0.68
N ILE A 152 -16.84 -7.78 -0.06
CA ILE A 152 -16.59 -6.46 -0.65
C ILE A 152 -15.09 -6.19 -0.71
N GLY A 153 -14.37 -6.35 0.41
CA GLY A 153 -12.90 -6.18 0.45
C GLY A 153 -12.19 -7.12 -0.51
N THR A 154 -12.61 -8.40 -0.55
CA THR A 154 -12.07 -9.39 -1.51
C THR A 154 -12.27 -8.96 -2.96
N MET A 155 -13.46 -8.48 -3.31
CA MET A 155 -13.77 -8.03 -4.67
C MET A 155 -12.91 -6.81 -5.06
N LEU A 156 -12.82 -5.82 -4.18
CA LEU A 156 -12.05 -4.61 -4.44
C LEU A 156 -10.55 -4.89 -4.51
N ASP A 157 -10.00 -5.71 -3.59
CA ASP A 157 -8.58 -6.12 -3.63
C ASP A 157 -8.24 -6.85 -4.95
N LYS A 158 -9.09 -7.82 -5.36
CA LYS A 158 -8.90 -8.52 -6.64
C LYS A 158 -8.90 -7.56 -7.83
N ALA A 159 -9.86 -6.63 -7.89
CA ALA A 159 -9.97 -5.68 -8.98
C ALA A 159 -8.76 -4.71 -9.03
N LEU A 160 -8.31 -4.19 -7.87
CA LEU A 160 -7.11 -3.36 -7.77
C LEU A 160 -5.86 -4.11 -8.23
N ARG A 161 -5.69 -5.36 -7.81
CA ARG A 161 -4.52 -6.17 -8.18
C ARG A 161 -4.50 -6.54 -9.65
N ALA A 162 -5.68 -6.82 -10.24
CA ALA A 162 -5.80 -7.10 -11.69
C ALA A 162 -5.54 -5.85 -12.54
N HIS A 163 -5.96 -4.68 -12.05
CA HIS A 163 -5.95 -3.42 -12.80
C HIS A 163 -5.21 -2.29 -12.04
N PHE A 164 -4.07 -2.60 -11.41
CA PHE A 164 -3.38 -1.66 -10.52
C PHE A 164 -2.98 -0.32 -11.18
N ARG A 165 -2.87 -0.27 -12.51
CA ARG A 165 -2.58 0.94 -13.30
C ARG A 165 -3.81 1.71 -13.76
N ASP A 166 -5.02 1.17 -13.56
CA ASP A 166 -6.26 1.83 -13.97
C ASP A 166 -6.71 2.82 -12.90
N GLU A 167 -6.26 4.08 -13.05
CA GLU A 167 -6.68 5.17 -12.17
C GLU A 167 -8.18 5.42 -12.26
N GLY A 168 -8.78 5.27 -13.44
CA GLY A 168 -10.22 5.43 -13.63
C GLY A 168 -11.01 4.43 -12.81
N LEU A 169 -10.58 3.16 -12.74
CA LEU A 169 -11.21 2.13 -11.92
C LEU A 169 -11.13 2.49 -10.42
N LYS A 170 -9.97 2.96 -9.94
CA LYS A 170 -9.80 3.37 -8.53
C LYS A 170 -10.77 4.50 -8.17
N HIS A 171 -10.88 5.53 -9.02
CA HIS A 171 -11.84 6.62 -8.80
C HIS A 171 -13.31 6.14 -8.84
N ARG A 172 -13.65 5.16 -9.68
CA ARG A 172 -14.98 4.56 -9.70
C ARG A 172 -15.27 3.77 -8.43
N MET A 173 -14.29 3.03 -7.89
CA MET A 173 -14.41 2.33 -6.61
C MET A 173 -14.63 3.30 -5.45
N VAL A 174 -13.84 4.39 -5.38
CA VAL A 174 -14.03 5.43 -4.36
C VAL A 174 -15.46 6.00 -4.44
N ARG A 175 -15.91 6.39 -5.63
CA ARG A 175 -17.26 6.94 -5.81
C ARG A 175 -18.33 5.94 -5.36
N TRP A 176 -18.20 4.67 -5.73
CA TRP A 176 -19.14 3.62 -5.37
C TRP A 176 -19.24 3.43 -3.84
N LEU A 177 -18.11 3.43 -3.15
CA LEU A 177 -18.05 3.31 -1.69
C LEU A 177 -18.62 4.55 -0.99
N VAL A 178 -18.24 5.75 -1.44
CA VAL A 178 -18.73 7.02 -0.88
C VAL A 178 -20.24 7.17 -1.04
N ASP A 179 -20.80 6.69 -2.16
CA ASP A 179 -22.27 6.66 -2.41
C ASP A 179 -22.99 5.56 -1.62
N GLY A 180 -22.31 4.84 -0.74
CA GLY A 180 -22.86 3.73 0.04
C GLY A 180 -23.25 2.54 -0.84
N MET A 181 -22.50 2.31 -1.93
CA MET A 181 -22.63 1.14 -2.84
C MET A 181 -24.01 1.04 -3.53
N LYS A 182 -24.71 2.17 -3.71
CA LYS A 182 -26.06 2.22 -4.28
C LYS A 182 -26.08 2.06 -5.79
N ASP A 183 -25.02 2.44 -6.49
CA ASP A 183 -24.89 2.31 -7.94
C ASP A 183 -24.62 0.85 -8.32
N LYS A 184 -25.69 0.09 -8.59
CA LYS A 184 -25.59 -1.33 -8.95
C LYS A 184 -24.88 -1.58 -10.28
N PRO A 185 -25.09 -0.78 -11.36
CA PRO A 185 -24.28 -0.88 -12.57
C PRO A 185 -22.78 -0.77 -12.30
N LEU A 186 -22.36 0.23 -11.53
CA LEU A 186 -20.97 0.44 -11.17
C LEU A 186 -20.40 -0.71 -10.32
N GLY A 187 -21.19 -1.23 -9.37
CA GLY A 187 -20.81 -2.41 -8.59
C GLY A 187 -20.58 -3.65 -9.46
N ARG A 188 -21.37 -3.85 -10.53
CA ARG A 188 -21.15 -4.94 -11.51
C ARG A 188 -19.87 -4.73 -12.31
N GLU A 189 -19.60 -3.51 -12.77
CA GLU A 189 -18.36 -3.18 -13.49
C GLU A 189 -17.11 -3.51 -12.62
N ILE A 190 -17.16 -3.16 -11.33
CA ILE A 190 -16.07 -3.48 -10.39
C ILE A 190 -15.94 -5.00 -10.20
N ALA A 191 -17.05 -5.72 -10.11
CA ALA A 191 -17.03 -7.18 -9.97
C ALA A 191 -16.47 -7.87 -11.25
N GLU A 192 -16.79 -7.36 -12.43
CA GLU A 192 -16.21 -7.82 -13.69
C GLU A 192 -14.69 -7.60 -13.73
N ALA A 193 -14.23 -6.41 -13.30
CA ALA A 193 -12.81 -6.13 -13.17
C ALA A 193 -12.12 -7.08 -12.17
N ALA A 194 -12.80 -7.42 -11.07
CA ALA A 194 -12.28 -8.39 -10.09
C ALA A 194 -12.13 -9.81 -10.67
N ALA A 195 -13.01 -10.22 -11.61
CA ALA A 195 -12.92 -11.53 -12.25
C ALA A 195 -11.66 -11.69 -13.12
N ASP A 196 -11.06 -10.61 -13.58
CA ASP A 196 -9.79 -10.64 -14.33
C ASP A 196 -8.62 -11.12 -13.50
N PHE A 197 -8.71 -11.00 -12.17
CA PHE A 197 -7.72 -11.54 -11.24
C PHE A 197 -7.53 -13.06 -11.41
N ASP A 198 -8.58 -13.80 -11.69
CA ASP A 198 -8.51 -15.26 -11.82
C ASP A 198 -7.64 -15.67 -13.02
N ARG A 199 -7.57 -14.83 -14.07
CA ARG A 199 -6.67 -15.03 -15.22
C ARG A 199 -5.19 -14.84 -14.84
N MET A 200 -4.90 -13.89 -13.96
CA MET A 200 -3.55 -13.68 -13.44
C MET A 200 -3.12 -14.82 -12.50
N ALA A 201 -4.07 -15.43 -11.80
CA ALA A 201 -3.80 -16.49 -10.85
C ALA A 201 -3.12 -17.70 -11.52
N ALA A 202 -3.54 -18.07 -12.73
CA ALA A 202 -2.94 -19.19 -13.47
C ALA A 202 -1.45 -18.96 -13.78
N GLU A 203 -1.09 -17.76 -14.24
CA GLU A 203 0.32 -17.39 -14.49
C GLU A 203 1.11 -17.32 -13.18
N THR A 204 0.51 -16.79 -12.14
CA THR A 204 1.13 -16.72 -10.79
C THR A 204 1.43 -18.12 -10.27
N GLN A 205 0.51 -19.09 -10.40
CA GLN A 205 0.73 -20.47 -10.01
C GLN A 205 1.82 -21.16 -10.85
N ARG A 206 1.86 -20.86 -12.15
CA ARG A 206 2.94 -21.36 -13.01
C ARG A 206 4.31 -20.83 -12.54
N LEU A 207 4.42 -19.53 -12.26
CA LEU A 207 5.66 -18.95 -11.71
C LEU A 207 6.00 -19.54 -10.34
N ALA A 208 5.00 -19.79 -9.49
CA ALA A 208 5.22 -20.40 -8.19
C ALA A 208 5.80 -21.83 -8.31
N SER A 209 5.52 -22.56 -9.40
CA SER A 209 6.15 -23.88 -9.64
C SER A 209 7.65 -23.79 -9.94
N LEU A 210 8.17 -22.62 -10.29
CA LEU A 210 9.58 -22.38 -10.61
C LEU A 210 10.42 -21.93 -9.41
N TYR A 211 9.86 -21.87 -8.21
CA TYR A 211 10.62 -21.53 -7.03
C TYR A 211 11.78 -22.50 -6.78
N GLU A 212 12.97 -21.97 -6.59
CA GLU A 212 14.18 -22.67 -6.20
C GLU A 212 14.48 -22.44 -4.71
N ARG A 213 14.90 -23.50 -4.01
CA ARG A 213 15.34 -23.38 -2.60
C ARG A 213 16.72 -22.74 -2.50
N ARG A 214 16.86 -21.71 -1.65
CA ARG A 214 18.12 -21.04 -1.34
C ARG A 214 18.28 -20.87 0.18
N GLY A 215 18.66 -21.96 0.86
CA GLY A 215 18.75 -21.99 2.33
C GLY A 215 17.39 -21.85 3.00
N LYS A 216 17.23 -20.82 3.84
CA LYS A 216 15.97 -20.50 4.53
C LYS A 216 14.92 -19.83 3.61
N ALA A 217 15.30 -19.49 2.37
CA ALA A 217 14.42 -18.84 1.41
C ALA A 217 14.08 -19.74 0.22
N VAL A 218 13.00 -19.38 -0.51
CA VAL A 218 12.76 -19.77 -1.90
C VAL A 218 12.84 -18.54 -2.79
N TYR A 219 13.34 -18.73 -4.00
CA TYR A 219 13.61 -17.67 -4.97
C TYR A 219 12.98 -18.00 -6.32
N VAL A 220 12.40 -17.00 -6.98
CA VAL A 220 11.97 -17.08 -8.38
C VAL A 220 12.31 -15.79 -9.13
N ASP A 221 12.83 -15.96 -10.35
CA ASP A 221 13.02 -14.84 -11.30
C ASP A 221 11.77 -14.68 -12.17
N ALA A 222 10.81 -13.92 -11.65
CA ALA A 222 9.59 -13.63 -12.40
C ALA A 222 9.87 -12.74 -13.62
N GLY A 223 10.84 -11.83 -13.54
CA GLY A 223 11.23 -10.97 -14.66
C GLY A 223 11.73 -11.74 -15.88
N ALA A 224 12.44 -12.87 -15.68
CA ALA A 224 12.91 -13.71 -16.76
C ALA A 224 11.85 -14.71 -17.25
N HIS A 225 10.89 -15.11 -16.40
CA HIS A 225 10.02 -16.24 -16.68
C HIS A 225 8.54 -15.92 -16.88
N ALA A 226 8.07 -14.69 -16.53
CA ALA A 226 6.67 -14.30 -16.73
C ALA A 226 6.32 -14.23 -18.23
N ARG A 227 5.19 -14.85 -18.59
CA ARG A 227 4.64 -14.87 -19.96
C ARG A 227 3.45 -13.92 -20.13
N SER A 228 2.83 -13.55 -19.03
CA SER A 228 1.71 -12.62 -18.95
C SER A 228 1.72 -11.92 -17.58
N PRO A 229 0.85 -10.93 -17.33
CA PRO A 229 0.71 -10.33 -16.01
C PRO A 229 0.51 -11.37 -14.91
N PHE A 230 1.18 -11.20 -13.79
CA PHE A 230 1.08 -12.05 -12.61
C PHE A 230 0.89 -11.20 -11.35
N ASP A 231 0.36 -11.81 -10.30
CA ASP A 231 0.20 -11.18 -9.00
C ASP A 231 1.43 -11.45 -8.12
N LYS A 232 2.24 -10.42 -7.88
CA LYS A 232 3.46 -10.53 -7.08
C LYS A 232 3.16 -10.89 -5.62
N THR A 233 2.07 -10.36 -5.06
CA THR A 233 1.68 -10.65 -3.67
C THR A 233 1.28 -12.12 -3.52
N MET A 234 0.42 -12.62 -4.41
CA MET A 234 0.07 -14.04 -4.43
C MET A 234 1.30 -14.92 -4.65
N LEU A 235 2.22 -14.53 -5.54
CA LEU A 235 3.45 -15.28 -5.79
C LEU A 235 4.30 -15.38 -4.52
N LEU A 236 4.49 -14.27 -3.79
CA LEU A 236 5.20 -14.28 -2.51
C LEU A 236 4.51 -15.19 -1.47
N LEU A 237 3.18 -15.15 -1.37
CA LEU A 237 2.42 -16.03 -0.48
C LEU A 237 2.61 -17.51 -0.84
N GLU A 238 2.61 -17.86 -2.14
CA GLU A 238 2.89 -19.22 -2.60
C GLU A 238 4.33 -19.66 -2.24
N GLY A 239 5.28 -18.74 -2.26
CA GLY A 239 6.65 -18.99 -1.80
C GLY A 239 6.73 -19.22 -0.28
N GLN A 240 5.98 -18.44 0.51
CA GLN A 240 5.93 -18.59 1.97
C GLN A 240 5.36 -19.94 2.44
N LYS A 241 4.52 -20.58 1.63
CA LYS A 241 4.07 -21.97 1.89
C LYS A 241 5.20 -22.99 1.80
N ARG A 242 6.32 -22.66 1.19
CA ARG A 242 7.47 -23.54 0.89
C ARG A 242 8.69 -23.27 1.75
N ALA A 243 8.86 -22.03 2.22
CA ALA A 243 9.97 -21.60 3.07
C ALA A 243 9.56 -20.40 3.91
N PRO A 244 10.26 -20.15 5.05
CA PRO A 244 9.98 -18.97 5.88
C PRO A 244 10.07 -17.64 5.13
N VAL A 245 10.91 -17.58 4.09
CA VAL A 245 11.09 -16.38 3.26
C VAL A 245 10.87 -16.71 1.79
N ALA A 246 10.05 -15.91 1.12
CA ALA A 246 9.91 -15.91 -0.34
C ALA A 246 10.65 -14.71 -0.93
N ILE A 247 11.36 -14.92 -2.03
CA ILE A 247 12.07 -13.89 -2.78
C ILE A 247 11.61 -13.94 -4.24
N VAL A 248 11.08 -12.82 -4.72
CA VAL A 248 10.68 -12.63 -6.12
C VAL A 248 11.55 -11.55 -6.75
N ARG A 249 12.26 -11.90 -7.83
CA ARG A 249 12.97 -10.95 -8.68
C ARG A 249 12.04 -10.49 -9.80
N ASP A 250 11.93 -9.16 -9.98
CA ASP A 250 11.13 -8.56 -11.03
C ASP A 250 11.54 -7.10 -11.24
N ALA A 251 11.62 -6.64 -12.49
CA ALA A 251 11.90 -5.25 -12.87
C ALA A 251 13.14 -4.63 -12.18
N GLY A 252 14.24 -5.40 -12.09
CA GLY A 252 15.51 -4.94 -11.49
C GLY A 252 15.53 -4.89 -9.96
N MET A 253 14.46 -5.36 -9.34
CA MET A 253 14.28 -5.40 -7.88
C MET A 253 14.12 -6.84 -7.41
N ILE A 254 14.47 -7.09 -6.15
CA ILE A 254 14.03 -8.27 -5.41
C ILE A 254 13.08 -7.85 -4.30
N THR A 255 11.97 -8.57 -4.18
CA THR A 255 11.04 -8.42 -3.05
C THR A 255 11.18 -9.63 -2.15
N LEU A 256 11.56 -9.40 -0.89
CA LEU A 256 11.59 -10.41 0.16
C LEU A 256 10.30 -10.31 0.97
N ALA A 257 9.70 -11.44 1.30
CA ALA A 257 8.53 -11.48 2.17
C ALA A 257 8.54 -12.70 3.09
N ALA A 258 8.08 -12.48 4.31
CA ALA A 258 7.82 -13.49 5.33
C ALA A 258 6.39 -13.30 5.88
N ALA A 259 5.87 -14.27 6.63
CA ALA A 259 4.58 -14.10 7.28
C ALA A 259 4.62 -12.93 8.26
N PHE A 260 3.51 -12.19 8.38
CA PHE A 260 3.43 -10.99 9.22
C PHE A 260 3.81 -11.26 10.69
N ASP A 261 3.43 -12.41 11.20
CA ASP A 261 3.67 -12.90 12.56
C ASP A 261 4.95 -13.76 12.70
N SER A 262 5.80 -13.81 11.66
CA SER A 262 7.01 -14.66 11.62
C SER A 262 8.11 -14.23 12.57
N GLY A 263 8.08 -13.01 13.08
CA GLY A 263 9.17 -12.41 13.85
C GLY A 263 10.40 -12.00 13.01
N ILE A 264 10.34 -12.16 11.66
CA ILE A 264 11.43 -11.74 10.76
C ILE A 264 11.29 -10.23 10.50
N ASP A 265 12.40 -9.52 10.73
CA ASP A 265 12.49 -8.08 10.49
C ASP A 265 13.56 -7.80 9.42
N PHE A 266 13.13 -7.67 8.17
CA PHE A 266 14.03 -7.37 7.05
C PHE A 266 14.61 -5.97 7.12
N VAL A 267 13.92 -5.03 7.77
CA VAL A 267 14.42 -3.65 7.92
C VAL A 267 15.69 -3.68 8.76
N LYS A 268 15.67 -4.35 9.89
CA LYS A 268 16.86 -4.55 10.75
C LYS A 268 17.89 -5.46 10.08
N LEU A 269 17.45 -6.59 9.51
CA LEU A 269 18.36 -7.57 8.90
C LEU A 269 19.20 -6.97 7.77
N LEU A 270 18.61 -6.08 6.96
CA LEU A 270 19.24 -5.50 5.77
C LEU A 270 19.72 -4.07 5.98
N ASP A 271 19.62 -3.55 7.21
CA ASP A 271 20.02 -2.19 7.57
C ASP A 271 19.33 -1.15 6.67
N LEU A 272 17.99 -1.17 6.69
CA LEU A 272 17.14 -0.25 5.92
C LEU A 272 16.58 0.82 6.84
N GLY A 273 16.52 2.06 6.38
CA GLY A 273 16.01 3.20 7.18
C GLY A 273 14.50 3.17 7.44
N GLY A 274 13.77 2.18 6.93
CA GLY A 274 12.33 2.03 7.13
C GLY A 274 11.70 1.03 6.16
N GLY A 275 10.38 0.89 6.22
CA GLY A 275 9.59 -0.04 5.42
C GLY A 275 8.79 -1.00 6.27
N MET A 276 8.12 -1.94 5.64
CA MET A 276 7.39 -3.01 6.32
C MET A 276 8.37 -4.08 6.79
N PRO A 277 8.46 -4.39 8.10
CA PRO A 277 9.45 -5.33 8.62
C PRO A 277 9.46 -6.69 7.91
N THR A 278 8.29 -7.22 7.60
CA THR A 278 8.14 -8.55 6.98
C THR A 278 8.09 -8.54 5.45
N ARG A 279 8.16 -7.35 4.81
CA ARG A 279 8.18 -7.25 3.34
C ARG A 279 8.95 -6.03 2.88
N VAL A 280 10.05 -6.26 2.17
CA VAL A 280 10.89 -5.19 1.61
C VAL A 280 11.18 -5.44 0.14
N SER A 281 11.36 -4.37 -0.62
CA SER A 281 11.83 -4.43 -2.00
C SER A 281 13.11 -3.62 -2.13
N ILE A 282 14.20 -4.28 -2.51
CA ILE A 282 15.54 -3.70 -2.67
C ILE A 282 16.08 -3.97 -4.08
N LYS A 283 17.16 -3.28 -4.46
CA LYS A 283 17.80 -3.52 -5.75
C LYS A 283 18.30 -4.97 -5.86
N GLU A 284 18.13 -5.58 -7.03
CA GLU A 284 18.53 -6.99 -7.28
C GLU A 284 20.01 -7.26 -7.01
N ALA A 285 20.88 -6.25 -7.18
CA ALA A 285 22.31 -6.36 -6.88
C ALA A 285 22.60 -6.72 -5.40
N ARG A 286 21.63 -6.57 -4.49
CA ARG A 286 21.75 -6.97 -3.08
C ARG A 286 21.24 -8.39 -2.80
N LEU A 287 20.96 -9.22 -3.81
CA LEU A 287 20.45 -10.58 -3.62
C LEU A 287 21.39 -11.45 -2.78
N ASP A 288 22.66 -11.46 -3.13
CA ASP A 288 23.66 -12.29 -2.43
C ASP A 288 23.85 -11.85 -0.97
N GLU A 289 23.89 -10.54 -0.72
CA GLU A 289 23.91 -9.98 0.63
C GLU A 289 22.69 -10.44 1.45
N ALA A 290 21.49 -10.32 0.86
CA ALA A 290 20.25 -10.73 1.51
C ALA A 290 20.24 -12.22 1.84
N LEU A 291 20.67 -13.07 0.91
CA LEU A 291 20.76 -14.52 1.14
C LEU A 291 21.80 -14.87 2.21
N GLN A 292 22.94 -14.20 2.24
CA GLN A 292 23.96 -14.39 3.25
C GLN A 292 23.44 -14.05 4.65
N LYS A 293 22.82 -12.88 4.82
CA LYS A 293 22.25 -12.43 6.10
C LYS A 293 21.07 -13.30 6.57
N LEU A 294 20.28 -13.86 5.66
CA LEU A 294 19.19 -14.77 5.98
C LEU A 294 19.68 -16.14 6.47
N ASN A 295 20.82 -16.62 5.98
CA ASN A 295 21.31 -17.98 6.24
C ASN A 295 22.36 -18.05 7.37
N GLY A 296 22.98 -16.92 7.69
CA GLY A 296 23.89 -16.81 8.86
C GLY A 296 23.09 -16.67 10.12
#